data_de2a4d03022d42c6e52d49dc18cb63a7
#
_entry.id   de2a4d03022d42c6e52d49dc18cb63a7
#
_cell.length_a   1.000
_cell.length_b   1.000
_cell.length_c   1.000
_cell.angle_alpha   90.00
_cell.angle_beta   90.00
_cell.angle_gamma   90.00
#
_symmetry.space_group_name_H-M   'P 1'
#
loop_
_entity.id
_entity.type
_entity.pdbx_description
1 polymer ?
#
loop_
_entity_poly.entity_id
_entity_poly.type
_entity_poly.pdbx_seq_one_letter_code
_entity_poly.pdbx_strand_id
1 'polypeptide(L)'
;YAMWEGILPSLTYEKTVYVYLDFLYKAETQSADILKGMLCHQKSLGTAALAIEKFERENHITLAEEQKEAVEEAMKSRVLVITGGPGTGKTTLVRAIITAAEQHDLKVHLMAPTGRAAKRLAVASHMDADTIHKALEAEKREDGGTVFSRDESDPLEEDLIIVDEASMMDISLLYHLLSALKEDARLILVGDVDQLPPVGPGTPLKSIIAWEKVPVTRLKHIFRQKEGSGIIENAALIREGNMCVPDEGGEFKILPVWSEEEAFDTVISLCRSLHYGESKEKMALQVLSPMYRERC
;
A
#
# COMPACT_ATOMS: atom_id res chain seq x y z
N TYR A 1 -11.73 9.07 34.07
CA TYR A 1 -10.95 9.83 35.09
C TYR A 1 -9.91 10.70 34.39
N ALA A 2 -9.01 10.12 33.57
CA ALA A 2 -7.95 10.85 32.83
C ALA A 2 -8.49 11.90 31.85
N MET A 3 -9.66 11.71 31.27
CA MET A 3 -10.35 12.70 30.42
C MET A 3 -10.79 13.94 31.18
N TRP A 4 -11.28 13.76 32.43
CA TRP A 4 -11.75 14.85 33.28
C TRP A 4 -10.62 15.78 33.75
N GLU A 5 -9.41 15.23 33.82
CA GLU A 5 -8.19 15.98 34.16
C GLU A 5 -7.49 16.59 32.95
N GLY A 6 -8.04 16.42 31.75
CA GLY A 6 -7.44 16.93 30.52
C GLY A 6 -6.15 16.22 30.11
N ILE A 7 -5.92 15.01 30.62
CA ILE A 7 -4.69 14.23 30.39
C ILE A 7 -4.72 13.55 29.01
N LEU A 8 -5.93 13.23 28.48
CA LEU A 8 -6.08 12.59 27.18
C LEU A 8 -6.83 13.52 26.22
N PRO A 9 -6.32 13.71 24.98
CA PRO A 9 -7.04 14.46 23.96
C PRO A 9 -8.33 13.75 23.58
N SER A 10 -9.37 14.54 23.35
CA SER A 10 -10.67 14.02 22.93
C SER A 10 -11.27 14.88 21.82
N LEU A 11 -12.00 14.24 20.92
CA LEU A 11 -12.74 14.85 19.83
C LEU A 11 -14.19 14.41 19.90
N THR A 12 -15.13 15.35 19.77
CA THR A 12 -16.54 15.03 19.65
C THR A 12 -16.96 15.11 18.18
N TYR A 13 -17.40 13.99 17.64
CA TYR A 13 -17.92 13.90 16.28
C TYR A 13 -19.27 13.17 16.29
N GLU A 14 -20.29 13.74 15.64
CA GLU A 14 -21.66 13.18 15.57
C GLU A 14 -22.22 12.70 16.94
N LYS A 15 -22.02 13.50 17.99
CA LYS A 15 -22.41 13.21 19.39
C LYS A 15 -21.61 12.07 20.05
N THR A 16 -20.62 11.52 19.41
CA THR A 16 -19.72 10.51 19.97
C THR A 16 -18.41 11.17 20.40
N VAL A 17 -17.95 10.87 21.62
CA VAL A 17 -16.66 11.34 22.14
C VAL A 17 -15.61 10.28 21.88
N TYR A 18 -14.62 10.64 21.07
CA TYR A 18 -13.44 9.82 20.79
C TYR A 18 -12.30 10.25 21.70
N VAL A 19 -11.66 9.30 22.35
CA VAL A 19 -10.51 9.52 23.24
C VAL A 19 -9.28 8.91 22.59
N TYR A 20 -8.20 9.68 22.55
CA TYR A 20 -6.97 9.30 21.89
C TYR A 20 -5.84 9.11 22.89
N LEU A 21 -4.88 8.27 22.53
CA LEU A 21 -3.53 8.38 23.06
C LEU A 21 -2.87 9.63 22.45
N ASP A 22 -2.16 10.41 23.25
CA ASP A 22 -1.61 11.72 22.82
C ASP A 22 -0.78 11.63 21.54
N PHE A 23 0.08 10.62 21.43
CA PHE A 23 0.91 10.44 20.25
C PHE A 23 0.11 10.11 18.99
N LEU A 24 -1.01 9.36 19.10
CA LEU A 24 -1.88 9.06 17.97
C LEU A 24 -2.67 10.28 17.51
N TYR A 25 -3.15 11.08 18.47
CA TYR A 25 -3.82 12.34 18.17
C TYR A 25 -2.89 13.30 17.41
N LYS A 26 -1.65 13.43 17.88
CA LYS A 26 -0.63 14.22 17.20
C LYS A 26 -0.34 13.68 15.81
N ALA A 27 -0.12 12.38 15.68
CA ALA A 27 0.15 11.75 14.39
C ALA A 27 -0.97 12.00 13.38
N GLU A 28 -2.23 11.88 13.80
CA GLU A 28 -3.39 12.12 12.93
C GLU A 28 -3.53 13.59 12.53
N THR A 29 -3.49 14.51 13.50
CA THR A 29 -3.67 15.95 13.24
C THR A 29 -2.52 16.53 12.42
N GLN A 30 -1.28 16.21 12.76
CA GLN A 30 -0.10 16.71 12.03
C GLN A 30 -0.02 16.12 10.62
N SER A 31 -0.35 14.82 10.44
CA SER A 31 -0.46 14.24 9.10
C SER A 31 -1.48 14.97 8.23
N ALA A 32 -2.64 15.31 8.79
CA ALA A 32 -3.67 16.05 8.08
C ALA A 32 -3.19 17.47 7.70
N ASP A 33 -2.47 18.15 8.59
CA ASP A 33 -1.97 19.51 8.34
C ASP A 33 -0.84 19.51 7.30
N ILE A 34 0.08 18.54 7.33
CA ILE A 34 1.12 18.38 6.29
C ILE A 34 0.45 18.14 4.93
N LEU A 35 -0.49 17.19 4.84
CA LEU A 35 -1.20 16.90 3.59
C LEU A 35 -1.97 18.12 3.07
N LYS A 36 -2.63 18.90 3.92
CA LYS A 36 -3.26 20.19 3.54
C LYS A 36 -2.22 21.16 2.97
N GLY A 37 -1.08 21.31 3.63
CA GLY A 37 0.02 22.15 3.15
C GLY A 37 0.49 21.73 1.76
N MET A 38 0.68 20.43 1.52
CA MET A 38 1.07 19.89 0.22
C MET A 38 0.03 20.17 -0.86
N LEU A 39 -1.27 20.12 -0.53
CA LEU A 39 -2.36 20.43 -1.46
C LEU A 39 -2.50 21.92 -1.77
N CYS A 40 -2.18 22.80 -0.82
CA CYS A 40 -2.23 24.24 -1.04
C CYS A 40 -1.09 24.74 -1.94
N HIS A 41 0.07 24.10 -1.92
CA HIS A 41 1.26 24.49 -2.67
C HIS A 41 1.52 23.55 -3.87
N GLN A 42 0.53 23.42 -4.74
CA GLN A 42 0.64 22.63 -5.96
C GLN A 42 1.63 23.26 -6.95
N LYS A 43 2.56 22.45 -7.45
CA LYS A 43 3.52 22.86 -8.49
C LYS A 43 3.47 21.83 -9.62
N SER A 44 2.71 22.14 -10.67
CA SER A 44 2.66 21.28 -11.85
C SER A 44 4.01 21.28 -12.57
N LEU A 45 4.45 20.09 -13.00
CA LEU A 45 5.62 19.91 -13.84
C LEU A 45 5.28 19.95 -15.35
N GLY A 46 4.00 20.05 -15.71
CA GLY A 46 3.53 20.04 -17.09
C GLY A 46 2.89 18.71 -17.48
N THR A 47 2.88 18.42 -18.77
CA THR A 47 2.28 17.19 -19.31
C THR A 47 3.28 16.04 -19.34
N ALA A 48 2.78 14.82 -19.13
CA ALA A 48 3.55 13.58 -19.22
C ALA A 48 3.42 12.87 -20.59
N ALA A 49 2.77 13.50 -21.57
CA ALA A 49 2.44 12.84 -22.84
C ALA A 49 3.65 12.20 -23.53
N LEU A 50 4.78 12.91 -23.59
CA LEU A 50 6.02 12.38 -24.19
C LEU A 50 6.61 11.20 -23.38
N ALA A 51 6.49 11.23 -22.06
CA ALA A 51 6.92 10.13 -21.20
C ALA A 51 6.05 8.89 -21.40
N ILE A 52 4.74 9.08 -21.54
CA ILE A 52 3.78 8.02 -21.82
C ILE A 52 4.09 7.36 -23.16
N GLU A 53 4.26 8.15 -24.23
CA GLU A 53 4.62 7.64 -25.57
C GLU A 53 5.97 6.90 -25.56
N LYS A 54 6.97 7.43 -24.87
CA LYS A 54 8.27 6.79 -24.71
C LYS A 54 8.11 5.46 -23.99
N PHE A 55 7.41 5.43 -22.86
CA PHE A 55 7.20 4.24 -22.06
C PHE A 55 6.45 3.13 -22.83
N GLU A 56 5.36 3.49 -23.54
CA GLU A 56 4.58 2.56 -24.37
C GLU A 56 5.45 1.94 -25.48
N ARG A 57 6.25 2.76 -26.16
CA ARG A 57 7.13 2.31 -27.23
C ARG A 57 8.24 1.39 -26.72
N GLU A 58 8.93 1.75 -25.63
CA GLU A 58 10.05 0.99 -25.09
C GLU A 58 9.64 -0.34 -24.46
N ASN A 59 8.42 -0.41 -23.90
CA ASN A 59 7.90 -1.62 -23.27
C ASN A 59 6.96 -2.43 -24.19
N HIS A 60 6.69 -1.97 -25.41
CA HIS A 60 5.77 -2.61 -26.36
C HIS A 60 4.38 -2.88 -25.78
N ILE A 61 3.84 -1.93 -25.03
CA ILE A 61 2.52 -1.99 -24.42
C ILE A 61 1.74 -0.72 -24.69
N THR A 62 0.43 -0.78 -24.46
CA THR A 62 -0.45 0.40 -24.44
C THR A 62 -1.04 0.54 -23.06
N LEU A 63 -0.89 1.69 -22.45
CA LEU A 63 -1.50 2.00 -21.16
C LEU A 63 -3.01 2.23 -21.34
N ALA A 64 -3.81 1.78 -20.39
CA ALA A 64 -5.23 2.13 -20.33
C ALA A 64 -5.39 3.65 -20.06
N GLU A 65 -6.52 4.22 -20.47
CA GLU A 65 -6.76 5.66 -20.27
C GLU A 65 -6.63 6.08 -18.80
N GLU A 66 -7.18 5.28 -17.87
CA GLU A 66 -7.05 5.54 -16.44
C GLU A 66 -5.59 5.51 -15.94
N GLN A 67 -4.71 4.72 -16.60
CA GLN A 67 -3.28 4.71 -16.28
C GLN A 67 -2.58 5.94 -16.85
N LYS A 68 -2.94 6.38 -18.06
CA LYS A 68 -2.41 7.62 -18.66
C LYS A 68 -2.81 8.84 -17.83
N GLU A 69 -4.08 8.91 -17.43
CA GLU A 69 -4.57 9.95 -16.52
C GLU A 69 -3.79 9.98 -15.20
N ALA A 70 -3.47 8.80 -14.63
CA ALA A 70 -2.68 8.72 -13.41
C ALA A 70 -1.25 9.23 -13.59
N VAL A 71 -0.59 8.95 -14.72
CA VAL A 71 0.76 9.49 -15.00
C VAL A 71 0.71 11.01 -15.16
N GLU A 72 -0.29 11.53 -15.88
CA GLU A 72 -0.51 12.97 -16.02
C GLU A 72 -0.77 13.63 -14.65
N GLU A 73 -1.61 13.02 -13.81
CA GLU A 73 -1.93 13.55 -12.49
C GLU A 73 -0.72 13.52 -11.55
N ALA A 74 0.13 12.49 -11.63
CA ALA A 74 1.37 12.41 -10.87
C ALA A 74 2.33 13.57 -11.15
N MET A 75 2.32 14.11 -12.38
CA MET A 75 3.13 15.29 -12.75
C MET A 75 2.46 16.61 -12.38
N LYS A 76 1.16 16.63 -12.15
CA LYS A 76 0.42 17.83 -11.76
C LYS A 76 0.35 18.01 -10.25
N SER A 77 0.07 16.94 -9.53
CA SER A 77 -0.23 16.98 -8.09
C SER A 77 0.97 16.62 -7.23
N ARG A 78 1.10 17.25 -6.06
CA ARG A 78 2.12 16.90 -5.07
C ARG A 78 1.76 15.65 -4.26
N VAL A 79 0.47 15.35 -4.13
CA VAL A 79 -0.02 14.13 -3.48
C VAL A 79 -1.00 13.46 -4.42
N LEU A 80 -0.82 12.17 -4.64
CA LEU A 80 -1.71 11.34 -5.45
C LEU A 80 -1.93 9.99 -4.78
N VAL A 81 -3.16 9.51 -4.78
CA VAL A 81 -3.48 8.13 -4.40
C VAL A 81 -3.83 7.32 -5.64
N ILE A 82 -3.21 6.17 -5.78
CA ILE A 82 -3.52 5.18 -6.82
C ILE A 82 -4.04 3.92 -6.13
N THR A 83 -5.28 3.55 -6.40
CA THR A 83 -5.90 2.36 -5.82
C THR A 83 -6.45 1.43 -6.89
N GLY A 84 -6.38 0.14 -6.62
CA GLY A 84 -6.90 -0.89 -7.53
C GLY A 84 -6.60 -2.28 -7.00
N GLY A 85 -7.40 -3.24 -7.40
CA GLY A 85 -7.26 -4.63 -7.00
C GLY A 85 -5.98 -5.31 -7.54
N PRO A 86 -5.78 -6.58 -7.23
CA PRO A 86 -4.67 -7.36 -7.77
C PRO A 86 -4.80 -7.49 -9.30
N GLY A 87 -3.68 -7.35 -10.00
CA GLY A 87 -3.65 -7.50 -11.48
C GLY A 87 -4.12 -6.30 -12.28
N THR A 88 -4.41 -5.15 -11.67
CA THR A 88 -4.81 -3.91 -12.36
C THR A 88 -3.64 -3.11 -12.96
N GLY A 89 -2.43 -3.66 -12.92
CA GLY A 89 -1.27 -3.00 -13.53
C GLY A 89 -0.65 -1.88 -12.71
N LYS A 90 -0.85 -1.84 -11.38
CA LYS A 90 -0.22 -0.84 -10.47
C LYS A 90 1.28 -0.72 -10.68
N THR A 91 1.99 -1.84 -10.75
CA THR A 91 3.46 -1.83 -10.93
C THR A 91 3.88 -1.28 -12.31
N THR A 92 3.12 -1.60 -13.36
CA THR A 92 3.35 -1.03 -14.70
C THR A 92 3.15 0.49 -14.68
N LEU A 93 2.11 0.95 -13.98
CA LEU A 93 1.85 2.37 -13.80
C LEU A 93 2.96 3.07 -13.01
N VAL A 94 3.47 2.46 -11.93
CA VAL A 94 4.63 2.99 -11.18
C VAL A 94 5.83 3.18 -12.10
N ARG A 95 6.14 2.21 -12.96
CA ARG A 95 7.22 2.34 -13.96
C ARG A 95 6.99 3.49 -14.95
N ALA A 96 5.76 3.67 -15.41
CA ALA A 96 5.43 4.78 -16.31
C ALA A 96 5.60 6.14 -15.59
N ILE A 97 5.23 6.23 -14.32
CA ILE A 97 5.43 7.43 -13.49
C ILE A 97 6.92 7.70 -13.29
N ILE A 98 7.74 6.67 -13.03
CA ILE A 98 9.21 6.82 -12.93
C ILE A 98 9.77 7.40 -14.23
N THR A 99 9.37 6.85 -15.40
CA THR A 99 9.79 7.40 -16.70
C THR A 99 9.41 8.87 -16.88
N ALA A 100 8.23 9.26 -16.38
CA ALA A 100 7.80 10.66 -16.43
C ALA A 100 8.62 11.53 -15.45
N ALA A 101 8.91 11.05 -14.26
CA ALA A 101 9.74 11.74 -13.27
C ALA A 101 11.17 11.95 -13.76
N GLU A 102 11.77 10.96 -14.43
CA GLU A 102 13.11 11.04 -15.03
C GLU A 102 13.21 12.13 -16.11
N GLN A 103 12.14 12.36 -16.89
CA GLN A 103 12.10 13.45 -17.88
C GLN A 103 12.12 14.84 -17.26
N HIS A 104 11.80 14.94 -15.98
CA HIS A 104 11.83 16.17 -15.19
C HIS A 104 13.02 16.23 -14.22
N ASP A 105 14.00 15.33 -14.40
CA ASP A 105 15.20 15.22 -13.55
C ASP A 105 14.88 15.03 -12.05
N LEU A 106 13.73 14.43 -11.72
CA LEU A 106 13.35 14.18 -10.33
C LEU A 106 14.10 12.96 -9.77
N LYS A 107 14.62 13.10 -8.57
CA LYS A 107 15.11 11.98 -7.77
C LYS A 107 13.93 11.21 -7.21
N VAL A 108 13.79 9.93 -7.59
CA VAL A 108 12.69 9.07 -7.16
C VAL A 108 13.17 8.09 -6.08
N HIS A 109 12.40 7.91 -5.02
CA HIS A 109 12.59 6.84 -4.03
C HIS A 109 11.36 5.94 -3.98
N LEU A 110 11.58 4.64 -4.18
CA LEU A 110 10.53 3.64 -4.06
C LEU A 110 10.55 3.03 -2.68
N MET A 111 9.39 2.97 -2.06
CA MET A 111 9.24 2.46 -0.69
C MET A 111 8.08 1.48 -0.58
N ALA A 112 8.13 0.62 0.43
CA ALA A 112 7.00 -0.22 0.84
C ALA A 112 7.00 -0.44 2.35
N PRO A 113 5.86 -0.77 2.98
CA PRO A 113 5.78 -1.03 4.42
C PRO A 113 6.56 -2.26 4.87
N THR A 114 6.76 -3.25 4.00
CA THR A 114 7.40 -4.53 4.32
C THR A 114 8.57 -4.86 3.40
N GLY A 115 9.57 -5.57 3.92
CA GLY A 115 10.74 -5.98 3.13
C GLY A 115 10.41 -6.89 1.93
N ARG A 116 9.34 -7.70 2.04
CA ARG A 116 8.87 -8.54 0.92
C ARG A 116 8.25 -7.67 -0.18
N ALA A 117 7.46 -6.69 0.18
CA ALA A 117 6.86 -5.75 -0.78
C ALA A 117 7.94 -4.89 -1.45
N ALA A 118 8.91 -4.36 -0.69
CA ALA A 118 10.04 -3.59 -1.23
C ALA A 118 10.84 -4.40 -2.25
N LYS A 119 11.19 -5.66 -1.93
CA LYS A 119 11.88 -6.55 -2.88
C LYS A 119 11.09 -6.82 -4.16
N ARG A 120 9.77 -7.04 -4.03
CA ARG A 120 8.89 -7.21 -5.20
C ARG A 120 8.82 -5.96 -6.04
N LEU A 121 8.69 -4.80 -5.40
CA LEU A 121 8.67 -3.50 -6.07
C LEU A 121 9.99 -3.27 -6.82
N ALA A 122 11.13 -3.50 -6.19
CA ALA A 122 12.45 -3.33 -6.82
C ALA A 122 12.62 -4.20 -8.07
N VAL A 123 12.28 -5.49 -7.98
CA VAL A 123 12.36 -6.40 -9.14
C VAL A 123 11.42 -5.96 -10.25
N ALA A 124 10.21 -5.57 -9.93
CA ALA A 124 9.19 -5.26 -10.92
C ALA A 124 9.34 -3.86 -11.53
N SER A 125 9.94 -2.91 -10.82
CA SER A 125 10.22 -1.56 -11.32
C SER A 125 11.60 -1.43 -12.00
N HIS A 126 12.49 -2.40 -11.81
CA HIS A 126 13.90 -2.34 -12.19
C HIS A 126 14.67 -1.18 -11.55
N MET A 127 14.26 -0.79 -10.36
CA MET A 127 14.84 0.29 -9.54
C MET A 127 14.91 -0.16 -8.08
N ASP A 128 15.93 0.27 -7.35
CA ASP A 128 16.04 -0.05 -5.93
C ASP A 128 14.84 0.47 -5.14
N ALA A 129 14.41 -0.32 -4.16
CA ALA A 129 13.30 0.02 -3.28
C ALA A 129 13.62 -0.40 -1.84
N ASP A 130 13.26 0.44 -0.90
CA ASP A 130 13.50 0.24 0.52
C ASP A 130 12.19 0.03 1.30
N THR A 131 12.31 -0.48 2.51
CA THR A 131 11.20 -0.35 3.44
C THR A 131 11.12 1.10 3.95
N ILE A 132 9.90 1.59 4.25
CA ILE A 132 9.73 2.92 4.84
C ILE A 132 10.61 3.06 6.09
N HIS A 133 10.66 2.02 6.95
CA HIS A 133 11.50 2.00 8.13
C HIS A 133 13.00 2.19 7.81
N LYS A 134 13.50 1.52 6.77
CA LYS A 134 14.90 1.66 6.34
C LYS A 134 15.17 3.05 5.76
N ALA A 135 14.29 3.56 4.92
CA ALA A 135 14.41 4.89 4.33
C ALA A 135 14.40 6.01 5.39
N LEU A 136 13.62 5.83 6.46
CA LEU A 136 13.56 6.74 7.59
C LEU A 136 14.63 6.48 8.67
N GLU A 137 15.55 5.55 8.41
CA GLU A 137 16.63 5.20 9.34
C GLU A 137 16.11 4.85 10.74
N ALA A 138 15.14 3.91 10.76
CA ALA A 138 14.48 3.48 11.99
C ALA A 138 15.42 2.68 12.90
N GLU A 139 15.52 3.09 14.15
CA GLU A 139 16.26 2.40 15.19
C GLU A 139 15.35 1.93 16.33
N LYS A 140 15.60 0.74 16.86
CA LYS A 140 14.87 0.24 18.02
C LYS A 140 15.50 0.74 19.31
N ARG A 141 14.67 1.32 20.18
CA ARG A 141 15.07 1.64 21.55
C ARG A 141 15.08 0.43 22.46
N GLU A 142 15.79 0.52 23.57
CA GLU A 142 15.81 -0.50 24.61
C GLU A 142 14.42 -0.74 25.25
N ASP A 143 13.56 0.27 25.29
CA ASP A 143 12.18 0.20 25.79
C ASP A 143 11.17 -0.43 24.78
N GLY A 144 11.67 -0.87 23.61
CA GLY A 144 10.87 -1.47 22.54
C GLY A 144 10.24 -0.47 21.57
N GLY A 145 10.41 0.85 21.81
CA GLY A 145 9.97 1.89 20.88
C GLY A 145 10.81 1.94 19.61
N THR A 146 10.28 2.58 18.57
CA THR A 146 11.02 2.89 17.33
C THR A 146 11.26 4.39 17.25
N VAL A 147 12.48 4.78 16.90
CA VAL A 147 12.86 6.17 16.59
C VAL A 147 13.23 6.23 15.12
N PHE A 148 12.90 7.32 14.48
CA PHE A 148 13.27 7.59 13.11
C PHE A 148 14.24 8.76 13.11
N SER A 149 15.37 8.63 12.40
CA SER A 149 16.39 9.68 12.32
C SER A 149 16.04 10.73 11.26
N ARG A 150 15.27 10.31 10.23
CA ARG A 150 14.76 11.22 9.19
C ARG A 150 13.46 11.88 9.66
N ASP A 151 13.45 13.22 9.69
CA ASP A 151 12.31 14.05 10.07
C ASP A 151 12.39 15.43 9.38
N GLU A 152 11.64 16.41 9.84
CA GLU A 152 11.65 17.77 9.28
C GLU A 152 13.00 18.51 9.45
N SER A 153 13.86 18.10 10.39
CA SER A 153 15.20 18.68 10.61
C SER A 153 16.27 18.03 9.72
N ASP A 154 16.05 16.78 9.29
CA ASP A 154 16.90 16.02 8.37
C ASP A 154 16.03 15.24 7.36
N PRO A 155 15.40 15.94 6.41
CA PRO A 155 14.44 15.36 5.50
C PRO A 155 15.09 14.45 4.46
N LEU A 156 14.26 13.63 3.81
CA LEU A 156 14.63 12.86 2.63
C LEU A 156 15.03 13.78 1.49
N GLU A 157 16.06 13.40 0.74
CA GLU A 157 16.60 14.23 -0.35
C GLU A 157 15.80 14.12 -1.66
N GLU A 158 14.99 13.09 -1.79
CA GLU A 158 14.29 12.76 -3.02
C GLU A 158 13.13 13.73 -3.31
N ASP A 159 12.85 13.92 -4.61
CA ASP A 159 11.82 14.83 -5.10
C ASP A 159 10.46 14.14 -5.21
N LEU A 160 10.47 12.82 -5.44
CA LEU A 160 9.27 12.00 -5.58
C LEU A 160 9.41 10.72 -4.76
N ILE A 161 8.53 10.56 -3.80
CA ILE A 161 8.40 9.34 -3.00
C ILE A 161 7.20 8.55 -3.52
N ILE A 162 7.40 7.28 -3.87
CA ILE A 162 6.32 6.36 -4.25
C ILE A 162 6.27 5.24 -3.23
N VAL A 163 5.15 5.10 -2.54
CA VAL A 163 4.90 4.05 -1.56
C VAL A 163 3.95 3.02 -2.14
N ASP A 164 4.44 1.82 -2.40
CA ASP A 164 3.59 0.67 -2.77
C ASP A 164 3.08 -0.07 -1.52
N GLU A 165 1.96 -0.78 -1.67
CA GLU A 165 1.23 -1.46 -0.57
C GLU A 165 0.88 -0.50 0.59
N ALA A 166 0.56 0.76 0.27
CA ALA A 166 0.25 1.82 1.24
C ALA A 166 -0.97 1.50 2.13
N SER A 167 -1.82 0.55 1.75
CA SER A 167 -2.93 0.04 2.57
C SER A 167 -2.49 -0.62 3.88
N MET A 168 -1.22 -1.09 3.96
CA MET A 168 -0.63 -1.68 5.17
C MET A 168 0.00 -0.65 6.11
N MET A 169 0.05 0.61 5.74
CA MET A 169 0.67 1.68 6.52
C MET A 169 -0.30 2.21 7.58
N ASP A 170 0.10 2.19 8.85
CA ASP A 170 -0.65 2.77 9.95
C ASP A 170 -0.44 4.29 10.07
N ILE A 171 -1.17 4.94 11.00
CA ILE A 171 -1.11 6.40 11.14
C ILE A 171 0.25 6.88 11.66
N SER A 172 0.92 6.10 12.50
CA SER A 172 2.22 6.45 13.03
C SER A 172 3.29 6.45 11.92
N LEU A 173 3.29 5.40 11.08
CA LEU A 173 4.23 5.29 9.98
C LEU A 173 3.97 6.36 8.90
N LEU A 174 2.70 6.65 8.60
CA LEU A 174 2.35 7.76 7.72
C LEU A 174 2.88 9.10 8.25
N TYR A 175 2.67 9.38 9.55
CA TYR A 175 3.13 10.61 10.18
C TYR A 175 4.65 10.79 10.04
N HIS A 176 5.43 9.76 10.40
CA HIS A 176 6.88 9.85 10.28
C HIS A 176 7.36 10.02 8.84
N LEU A 177 6.71 9.33 7.89
CA LEU A 177 7.00 9.51 6.46
C LEU A 177 6.73 10.95 6.01
N LEU A 178 5.55 11.49 6.36
CA LEU A 178 5.18 12.86 5.98
C LEU A 178 6.10 13.91 6.61
N SER A 179 6.49 13.72 7.87
CA SER A 179 7.41 14.61 8.57
C SER A 179 8.83 14.62 7.97
N ALA A 180 9.23 13.53 7.31
CA ALA A 180 10.52 13.41 6.66
C ALA A 180 10.52 13.89 5.20
N LEU A 181 9.40 14.33 4.65
CA LEU A 181 9.36 14.88 3.30
C LEU A 181 9.96 16.29 3.27
N LYS A 182 10.86 16.57 2.31
CA LYS A 182 11.30 17.93 2.08
C LYS A 182 10.18 18.81 1.54
N GLU A 183 10.30 20.11 1.66
CA GLU A 183 9.24 21.09 1.38
C GLU A 183 8.59 20.92 0.00
N ASP A 184 9.35 20.64 -1.04
CA ASP A 184 8.85 20.52 -2.43
C ASP A 184 8.62 19.06 -2.87
N ALA A 185 8.76 18.09 -1.98
CA ALA A 185 8.58 16.68 -2.33
C ALA A 185 7.16 16.35 -2.77
N ARG A 186 7.07 15.32 -3.62
CA ARG A 186 5.82 14.70 -4.08
C ARG A 186 5.65 13.35 -3.43
N LEU A 187 4.41 12.98 -3.15
CA LEU A 187 4.07 11.69 -2.54
C LEU A 187 3.00 10.99 -3.36
N ILE A 188 3.31 9.78 -3.79
CA ILE A 188 2.34 8.90 -4.45
C ILE A 188 2.12 7.67 -3.56
N LEU A 189 0.88 7.48 -3.14
CA LEU A 189 0.46 6.33 -2.34
C LEU A 189 -0.24 5.32 -3.24
N VAL A 190 0.37 4.16 -3.43
CA VAL A 190 -0.17 3.07 -4.24
C VAL A 190 -0.64 1.95 -3.33
N GLY A 191 -1.87 1.48 -3.47
CA GLY A 191 -2.37 0.44 -2.61
C GLY A 191 -3.71 -0.13 -3.07
N ASP A 192 -4.23 -1.06 -2.30
CA ASP A 192 -5.54 -1.65 -2.50
C ASP A 192 -6.35 -1.48 -1.22
N VAL A 193 -7.36 -0.60 -1.27
CA VAL A 193 -8.19 -0.28 -0.10
C VAL A 193 -9.10 -1.40 0.34
N ASP A 194 -9.28 -2.41 -0.50
CA ASP A 194 -10.08 -3.59 -0.20
C ASP A 194 -9.26 -4.71 0.47
N GLN A 195 -7.92 -4.55 0.56
CA GLN A 195 -7.04 -5.44 1.32
C GLN A 195 -7.19 -5.24 2.83
N LEU A 196 -6.59 -6.17 3.59
CA LEU A 196 -6.58 -6.10 5.05
C LEU A 196 -6.01 -4.76 5.54
N PRO A 197 -6.61 -4.19 6.61
CA PRO A 197 -6.13 -2.95 7.20
C PRO A 197 -4.75 -3.15 7.85
N PRO A 198 -4.06 -2.06 8.20
CA PRO A 198 -2.82 -2.13 8.97
C PRO A 198 -2.98 -2.88 10.28
N VAL A 199 -1.90 -3.52 10.75
CA VAL A 199 -1.87 -4.13 12.09
C VAL A 199 -1.82 -3.04 13.18
N GLY A 200 -1.16 -1.92 12.90
CA GLY A 200 -1.11 -0.76 13.77
C GLY A 200 -2.38 0.11 13.71
N PRO A 201 -2.43 1.18 14.48
CA PRO A 201 -3.62 2.03 14.61
C PRO A 201 -3.93 2.84 13.35
N GLY A 202 -5.22 2.97 13.05
CA GLY A 202 -5.73 3.80 11.96
C GLY A 202 -5.73 3.12 10.60
N THR A 203 -6.43 3.75 9.65
CA THR A 203 -6.51 3.33 8.25
C THR A 203 -6.26 4.53 7.32
N PRO A 204 -5.03 5.08 7.32
CA PRO A 204 -4.73 6.38 6.70
C PRO A 204 -5.13 6.45 5.23
N LEU A 205 -4.81 5.42 4.44
CA LEU A 205 -5.14 5.40 3.01
C LEU A 205 -6.64 5.54 2.76
N LYS A 206 -7.49 4.83 3.53
CA LYS A 206 -8.95 4.95 3.45
C LYS A 206 -9.43 6.35 3.85
N SER A 207 -8.85 6.91 4.91
CA SER A 207 -9.20 8.25 5.40
C SER A 207 -8.83 9.34 4.39
N ILE A 208 -7.65 9.26 3.76
CA ILE A 208 -7.20 10.18 2.71
C ILE A 208 -8.15 10.12 1.51
N ILE A 209 -8.57 8.93 1.08
CA ILE A 209 -9.52 8.76 -0.02
C ILE A 209 -10.90 9.32 0.35
N ALA A 210 -11.37 9.07 1.56
CA ALA A 210 -12.67 9.55 2.05
C ALA A 210 -12.70 11.09 2.24
N TRP A 211 -11.55 11.71 2.43
CA TRP A 211 -11.45 13.18 2.51
C TRP A 211 -11.74 13.90 1.18
N GLU A 212 -11.63 13.22 0.03
CA GLU A 212 -11.98 13.72 -1.31
C GLU A 212 -11.25 15.02 -1.73
N LYS A 213 -10.14 15.37 -1.08
CA LYS A 213 -9.33 16.54 -1.47
C LYS A 213 -8.04 16.13 -2.18
N VAL A 214 -7.55 14.93 -1.91
CA VAL A 214 -6.41 14.35 -2.61
C VAL A 214 -6.89 13.70 -3.91
N PRO A 215 -6.24 13.95 -5.04
CA PRO A 215 -6.53 13.23 -6.28
C PRO A 215 -6.41 11.72 -6.09
N VAL A 216 -7.40 10.99 -6.60
CA VAL A 216 -7.45 9.52 -6.48
C VAL A 216 -7.69 8.90 -7.85
N THR A 217 -6.74 8.13 -8.35
CA THR A 217 -6.94 7.29 -9.53
C THR A 217 -7.34 5.87 -9.10
N ARG A 218 -8.47 5.40 -9.63
CA ARG A 218 -9.01 4.06 -9.39
C ARG A 218 -8.82 3.19 -10.61
N LEU A 219 -7.88 2.23 -10.54
CA LEU A 219 -7.63 1.28 -11.60
C LEU A 219 -8.68 0.18 -11.57
N LYS A 220 -9.48 0.08 -12.61
CA LYS A 220 -10.59 -0.88 -12.73
C LYS A 220 -10.26 -2.03 -13.67
N HIS A 221 -9.40 -1.80 -14.66
CA HIS A 221 -9.07 -2.80 -15.66
C HIS A 221 -8.13 -3.86 -15.11
N ILE A 222 -8.51 -5.15 -15.24
CA ILE A 222 -7.70 -6.28 -14.75
C ILE A 222 -6.97 -6.90 -15.93
N PHE A 223 -5.62 -6.88 -15.90
CA PHE A 223 -4.76 -7.40 -16.98
C PHE A 223 -4.24 -8.82 -16.74
N ARG A 224 -4.29 -9.30 -15.50
CA ARG A 224 -3.47 -10.46 -15.06
C ARG A 224 -4.15 -11.81 -15.24
N GLN A 225 -5.47 -11.88 -15.34
CA GLN A 225 -6.17 -13.17 -15.29
C GLN A 225 -7.23 -13.26 -16.38
N LYS A 226 -7.50 -14.49 -16.85
CA LYS A 226 -8.58 -14.77 -17.79
C LYS A 226 -9.92 -14.43 -17.15
N GLU A 227 -10.83 -13.86 -17.91
CA GLU A 227 -12.23 -13.76 -17.53
C GLU A 227 -12.73 -15.15 -17.13
N GLY A 228 -13.44 -15.24 -15.98
CA GLY A 228 -13.99 -16.52 -15.49
C GLY A 228 -13.07 -17.31 -14.54
N SER A 229 -12.02 -16.66 -13.97
CA SER A 229 -11.23 -17.31 -12.90
C SER A 229 -12.01 -17.38 -11.59
N GLY A 230 -12.22 -18.58 -11.06
CA GLY A 230 -12.89 -18.79 -9.79
C GLY A 230 -12.21 -18.08 -8.60
N ILE A 231 -10.90 -17.82 -8.69
CA ILE A 231 -10.17 -17.05 -7.67
C ILE A 231 -10.62 -15.59 -7.67
N ILE A 232 -10.80 -14.97 -8.84
CA ILE A 232 -11.23 -13.55 -8.93
C ILE A 232 -12.67 -13.41 -8.46
N GLU A 233 -13.55 -14.29 -8.93
CA GLU A 233 -14.97 -14.28 -8.57
C GLU A 233 -15.14 -14.42 -7.06
N ASN A 234 -14.46 -15.38 -6.45
CA ASN A 234 -14.50 -15.57 -5.00
C ASN A 234 -13.85 -14.42 -4.22
N ALA A 235 -12.79 -13.82 -4.73
CA ALA A 235 -12.21 -12.63 -4.11
C ALA A 235 -13.19 -11.43 -4.12
N ALA A 236 -13.98 -11.28 -5.19
CA ALA A 236 -15.04 -10.26 -5.27
C ALA A 236 -16.18 -10.59 -4.29
N LEU A 237 -16.63 -11.84 -4.21
CA LEU A 237 -17.65 -12.28 -3.25
C LEU A 237 -17.23 -12.00 -1.81
N ILE A 238 -16.00 -12.36 -1.44
CA ILE A 238 -15.46 -12.11 -0.08
C ILE A 238 -15.46 -10.63 0.24
N ARG A 239 -15.03 -9.78 -0.70
CA ARG A 239 -15.00 -8.33 -0.54
C ARG A 239 -16.38 -7.73 -0.30
N GLU A 240 -17.40 -8.28 -0.93
CA GLU A 240 -18.80 -7.89 -0.78
C GLU A 240 -19.47 -8.50 0.46
N GLY A 241 -18.77 -9.36 1.21
CA GLY A 241 -19.30 -10.06 2.38
C GLY A 241 -20.18 -11.26 2.02
N ASN A 242 -20.10 -11.74 0.77
CA ASN A 242 -20.84 -12.89 0.28
C ASN A 242 -20.09 -14.20 0.54
N MET A 243 -20.82 -15.31 0.51
CA MET A 243 -20.24 -16.66 0.63
C MET A 243 -19.44 -17.02 -0.62
N CYS A 244 -18.27 -17.63 -0.38
CA CYS A 244 -17.48 -18.20 -1.47
C CYS A 244 -18.18 -19.41 -2.12
N VAL A 245 -17.96 -19.57 -3.40
CA VAL A 245 -18.48 -20.70 -4.19
C VAL A 245 -17.31 -21.45 -4.82
N PRO A 246 -17.20 -22.79 -4.62
CA PRO A 246 -16.21 -23.58 -5.36
C PRO A 246 -16.42 -23.44 -6.86
N ASP A 247 -15.33 -23.25 -7.60
CA ASP A 247 -15.42 -23.16 -9.05
C ASP A 247 -15.35 -24.54 -9.73
N GLU A 248 -16.05 -24.70 -10.85
CA GLU A 248 -16.05 -25.95 -11.62
C GLU A 248 -14.65 -26.24 -12.23
N GLY A 249 -13.85 -25.22 -12.49
CA GLY A 249 -12.47 -25.34 -12.99
C GLY A 249 -11.47 -25.83 -11.96
N GLY A 250 -11.85 -25.84 -10.68
CA GLY A 250 -11.02 -26.33 -9.58
C GLY A 250 -9.84 -25.41 -9.20
N GLU A 251 -9.84 -24.17 -9.66
CA GLU A 251 -8.85 -23.15 -9.26
C GLU A 251 -9.07 -22.69 -7.81
N PHE A 252 -10.34 -22.67 -7.36
CA PHE A 252 -10.72 -22.32 -6.00
C PHE A 252 -11.50 -23.48 -5.36
N LYS A 253 -11.00 -23.99 -4.24
CA LYS A 253 -11.61 -25.13 -3.52
C LYS A 253 -11.86 -24.79 -2.07
N ILE A 254 -13.00 -25.22 -1.55
CA ILE A 254 -13.34 -25.15 -0.14
C ILE A 254 -13.35 -26.58 0.41
N LEU A 255 -12.52 -26.83 1.41
CA LEU A 255 -12.45 -28.10 2.09
C LEU A 255 -13.04 -27.94 3.50
N PRO A 256 -14.23 -28.40 3.79
CA PRO A 256 -14.79 -28.33 5.13
C PRO A 256 -14.03 -29.27 6.07
N VAL A 257 -13.67 -28.76 7.24
CA VAL A 257 -13.04 -29.53 8.32
C VAL A 257 -13.75 -29.22 9.63
N TRP A 258 -13.83 -30.22 10.52
CA TRP A 258 -14.64 -30.14 11.73
C TRP A 258 -13.83 -30.08 13.02
N SER A 259 -12.49 -30.19 12.93
CA SER A 259 -11.59 -30.07 14.07
C SER A 259 -10.25 -29.45 13.66
N GLU A 260 -9.49 -28.93 14.63
CA GLU A 260 -8.14 -28.42 14.41
C GLU A 260 -7.18 -29.52 13.94
N GLU A 261 -7.31 -30.73 14.45
CA GLU A 261 -6.51 -31.88 14.03
C GLU A 261 -6.77 -32.25 12.57
N GLU A 262 -8.04 -32.30 12.18
CA GLU A 262 -8.44 -32.57 10.79
C GLU A 262 -7.92 -31.47 9.85
N ALA A 263 -8.00 -30.21 10.26
CA ALA A 263 -7.44 -29.08 9.49
C ALA A 263 -5.92 -29.25 9.29
N PHE A 264 -5.19 -29.57 10.35
CA PHE A 264 -3.76 -29.79 10.29
C PHE A 264 -3.38 -30.95 9.37
N ASP A 265 -4.04 -32.12 9.53
CA ASP A 265 -3.76 -33.28 8.71
C ASP A 265 -4.11 -33.04 7.23
N THR A 266 -5.18 -32.30 6.96
CA THR A 266 -5.58 -31.91 5.61
C THR A 266 -4.51 -31.03 4.97
N VAL A 267 -4.02 -29.99 5.68
CA VAL A 267 -2.96 -29.11 5.20
C VAL A 267 -1.68 -29.90 4.92
N ILE A 268 -1.26 -30.78 5.84
CA ILE A 268 -0.05 -31.61 5.67
C ILE A 268 -0.21 -32.54 4.46
N SER A 269 -1.36 -33.16 4.30
CA SER A 269 -1.65 -34.03 3.15
C SER A 269 -1.58 -33.28 1.83
N LEU A 270 -2.16 -32.07 1.77
CA LEU A 270 -2.10 -31.21 0.59
C LEU A 270 -0.65 -30.79 0.30
N CYS A 271 0.11 -30.36 1.31
CA CYS A 271 1.52 -30.01 1.14
C CYS A 271 2.34 -31.18 0.56
N ARG A 272 2.11 -32.40 1.04
CA ARG A 272 2.78 -33.59 0.52
C ARG A 272 2.37 -33.89 -0.92
N SER A 273 1.07 -33.83 -1.22
CA SER A 273 0.55 -34.12 -2.58
C SER A 273 1.01 -33.09 -3.62
N LEU A 274 1.25 -31.84 -3.21
CA LEU A 274 1.72 -30.76 -4.06
C LEU A 274 3.26 -30.58 -4.03
N HIS A 275 3.99 -31.57 -3.51
CA HIS A 275 5.46 -31.57 -3.44
C HIS A 275 6.06 -30.32 -2.78
N TYR A 276 5.48 -29.90 -1.64
CA TYR A 276 6.00 -28.77 -0.88
C TYR A 276 7.47 -28.98 -0.50
N GLY A 277 8.32 -28.00 -0.88
CA GLY A 277 9.76 -28.06 -0.61
C GLY A 277 10.61 -28.74 -1.68
N GLU A 278 10.04 -29.45 -2.65
CA GLU A 278 10.77 -30.06 -3.77
C GLU A 278 10.96 -29.11 -4.95
N SER A 279 10.16 -28.05 -5.03
CA SER A 279 10.28 -27.03 -6.07
C SER A 279 11.50 -26.14 -5.83
N LYS A 280 12.30 -25.91 -6.87
CA LYS A 280 13.40 -24.93 -6.87
C LYS A 280 12.90 -23.48 -6.70
N GLU A 281 11.63 -23.22 -6.98
CA GLU A 281 10.96 -21.95 -6.75
C GLU A 281 10.39 -21.94 -5.34
N LYS A 282 11.06 -21.27 -4.41
CA LYS A 282 10.68 -21.12 -2.99
C LYS A 282 9.27 -20.54 -2.71
N MET A 283 8.49 -20.26 -3.75
CA MET A 283 7.18 -19.62 -3.68
C MET A 283 6.07 -20.36 -4.45
N ALA A 284 6.32 -21.57 -4.93
CA ALA A 284 5.33 -22.34 -5.70
C ALA A 284 4.11 -22.77 -4.86
N LEU A 285 4.28 -22.95 -3.53
CA LEU A 285 3.23 -23.27 -2.59
C LEU A 285 3.39 -22.46 -1.30
N GLN A 286 2.31 -21.86 -0.83
CA GLN A 286 2.28 -21.09 0.42
C GLN A 286 1.10 -21.49 1.28
N VAL A 287 1.34 -21.78 2.55
CA VAL A 287 0.31 -21.98 3.57
C VAL A 287 0.14 -20.67 4.34
N LEU A 288 -1.10 -20.21 4.49
CA LEU A 288 -1.45 -19.01 5.26
C LEU A 288 -2.35 -19.41 6.42
N SER A 289 -2.11 -18.82 7.59
CA SER A 289 -2.95 -18.96 8.78
C SER A 289 -3.29 -17.57 9.32
N PRO A 290 -4.52 -17.34 9.80
CA PRO A 290 -4.92 -16.04 10.33
C PRO A 290 -4.28 -15.72 11.67
N MET A 291 -3.79 -16.73 12.42
CA MET A 291 -3.15 -16.55 13.72
C MET A 291 -1.92 -17.44 13.85
N TYR A 292 -0.90 -16.91 14.52
CA TYR A 292 0.25 -17.70 14.98
C TYR A 292 -0.04 -18.21 16.39
N ARG A 293 -0.36 -19.51 16.52
CA ARG A 293 -0.41 -20.21 17.81
C ARG A 293 0.56 -21.37 17.74
N GLU A 294 1.15 -21.73 18.89
CA GLU A 294 2.21 -22.76 19.01
C GLU A 294 1.79 -24.18 18.52
N ARG A 295 0.56 -24.38 18.02
CA ARG A 295 0.03 -25.64 17.54
C ARG A 295 -0.57 -25.59 16.12
N CYS A 296 -0.24 -24.57 15.33
CA CYS A 296 -0.60 -24.54 13.91
C CYS A 296 0.62 -24.57 13.01
#